data_52c62c3405f78dbe5641d9c0d4270b46
#
_entry.id   52c62c3405f78dbe5641d9c0d4270b46
#
_cell.length_a   1.000
_cell.length_b   1.000
_cell.length_c   1.000
_cell.angle_alpha   90.00
_cell.angle_beta   90.00
_cell.angle_gamma   90.00
#
_symmetry.space_group_name_H-M   'P 1'
#
loop_
_entity.id
_entity.type
_entity.pdbx_description
1 polymer ?
#
loop_
_entity_poly.entity_id
_entity_poly.type
_entity_poly.pdbx_seq_one_letter_code
_entity_poly.pdbx_strand_id
1 'polypeptide(L)'
;MQEIEQHACPACEKRTERTEEQKKKLLNRLSRLEGQVRGVRKMIENDAYCNDVLMQTAAIGAAVDAFGREVLRAHLHSCVARDIRDGRDEVMDELMETLERLMR
;
A
#
# COMPACT_ATOMS: atom_id res chain seq x y z
N MET A 1 7.02 -14.15 -0.09
CA MET A 1 6.72 -12.85 -0.67
C MET A 1 5.85 -12.92 -1.91
N GLN A 2 5.88 -14.03 -2.61
CA GLN A 2 5.05 -14.17 -3.81
C GLN A 2 3.57 -14.16 -3.49
N GLU A 3 3.21 -14.52 -2.29
CA GLU A 3 1.82 -14.58 -1.91
C GLU A 3 1.11 -13.25 -2.05
N ILE A 4 1.87 -12.16 -1.92
CA ILE A 4 1.30 -10.83 -2.01
C ILE A 4 0.66 -10.59 -3.37
N GLU A 5 1.29 -11.10 -4.41
CA GLU A 5 0.79 -10.88 -5.75
C GLU A 5 -0.54 -11.56 -6.00
N GLN A 6 -0.79 -12.65 -5.29
CA GLN A 6 -2.00 -13.41 -5.50
C GLN A 6 -3.24 -12.71 -4.99
N HIS A 7 -3.06 -11.64 -4.22
CA HIS A 7 -4.18 -10.89 -3.67
C HIS A 7 -4.42 -9.60 -4.42
N ALA A 8 -3.85 -9.48 -5.63
CA ALA A 8 -3.96 -8.23 -6.37
C ALA A 8 -5.41 -7.97 -6.72
N CYS A 9 -5.89 -8.56 -7.76
CA CYS A 9 -7.23 -8.26 -8.24
C CYS A 9 -7.79 -9.52 -8.91
N PRO A 10 -8.90 -10.08 -8.41
CA PRO A 10 -9.43 -11.30 -9.00
C PRO A 10 -9.76 -11.14 -10.48
N ALA A 11 -10.34 -10.00 -10.84
CA ALA A 11 -10.70 -9.77 -12.23
C ALA A 11 -9.50 -9.51 -13.11
N CYS A 12 -8.34 -9.26 -12.50
CA CYS A 12 -7.08 -9.11 -13.22
C CYS A 12 -6.29 -10.40 -13.19
N GLU A 13 -6.95 -11.53 -12.89
CA GLU A 13 -6.31 -12.85 -12.77
C GLU A 13 -5.20 -12.84 -11.74
N LYS A 14 -5.46 -12.15 -10.62
CA LYS A 14 -4.52 -12.07 -9.51
C LYS A 14 -3.26 -11.31 -9.84
N ARG A 15 -3.32 -10.45 -10.83
CA ARG A 15 -2.20 -9.60 -11.19
C ARG A 15 -2.70 -8.19 -11.47
N THR A 16 -1.87 -7.22 -11.13
CA THR A 16 -2.13 -5.84 -11.46
C THR A 16 -0.97 -5.34 -12.30
N GLU A 17 -1.28 -4.89 -13.51
CA GLU A 17 -0.25 -4.37 -14.39
C GLU A 17 -0.08 -2.89 -14.13
N ARG A 18 1.17 -2.46 -14.05
CA ARG A 18 1.51 -1.06 -13.83
C ARG A 18 2.53 -0.65 -14.86
N THR A 19 2.51 0.63 -15.25
CA THR A 19 3.58 1.15 -16.07
C THR A 19 4.87 1.15 -15.26
N GLU A 20 5.98 1.22 -15.97
CA GLU A 20 7.28 1.28 -15.29
C GLU A 20 7.38 2.51 -14.41
N GLU A 21 6.79 3.61 -14.86
CA GLU A 21 6.80 4.84 -14.08
C GLU A 21 6.02 4.70 -12.80
N GLN A 22 4.83 4.09 -12.87
CA GLN A 22 4.01 3.86 -11.68
C GLN A 22 4.72 2.95 -10.70
N LYS A 23 5.31 1.89 -11.21
CA LYS A 23 6.03 0.93 -10.38
C LYS A 23 7.20 1.62 -9.69
N LYS A 24 7.93 2.45 -10.42
CA LYS A 24 9.07 3.15 -9.86
C LYS A 24 8.66 4.08 -8.72
N LYS A 25 7.56 4.79 -8.88
CA LYS A 25 7.09 5.68 -7.82
C LYS A 25 6.75 4.91 -6.55
N LEU A 26 6.05 3.79 -6.71
CA LEU A 26 5.68 2.98 -5.55
C LEU A 26 6.91 2.38 -4.88
N LEU A 27 7.85 1.90 -5.67
CA LEU A 27 9.07 1.32 -5.11
C LEU A 27 9.91 2.37 -4.40
N ASN A 28 9.93 3.60 -4.91
CA ASN A 28 10.66 4.68 -4.24
C ASN A 28 10.05 5.00 -2.89
N ARG A 29 8.72 4.99 -2.80
CA ARG A 29 8.05 5.20 -1.51
C ARG A 29 8.38 4.09 -0.54
N LEU A 30 8.40 2.85 -1.02
CA LEU A 30 8.75 1.72 -0.16
C LEU A 30 10.19 1.80 0.31
N SER A 31 11.09 2.23 -0.55
CA SER A 31 12.50 2.39 -0.15
C SER A 31 12.64 3.40 0.98
N ARG A 32 11.89 4.49 0.90
CA ARG A 32 11.91 5.49 1.96
C ARG A 32 11.34 4.92 3.25
N LEU A 33 10.27 4.15 3.15
CA LEU A 33 9.70 3.49 4.32
C LEU A 33 10.68 2.55 4.98
N GLU A 34 11.38 1.77 4.16
CA GLU A 34 12.41 0.88 4.70
C GLU A 34 13.47 1.66 5.46
N GLY A 35 13.88 2.80 4.91
CA GLY A 35 14.86 3.64 5.60
C GLY A 35 14.35 4.17 6.92
N GLN A 36 13.08 4.58 6.95
CA GLN A 36 12.49 5.07 8.19
C GLN A 36 12.41 3.99 9.24
N VAL A 37 12.04 2.78 8.83
CA VAL A 37 11.98 1.65 9.76
C VAL A 37 13.35 1.34 10.31
N ARG A 38 14.37 1.35 9.45
CA ARG A 38 15.75 1.12 9.92
C ARG A 38 16.19 2.21 10.90
N GLY A 39 15.74 3.45 10.66
CA GLY A 39 16.04 4.54 11.56
C GLY A 39 15.48 4.31 12.94
N VAL A 40 14.22 3.87 13.01
CA VAL A 40 13.59 3.56 14.31
C VAL A 40 14.32 2.41 15.00
N ARG A 41 14.74 1.41 14.23
CA ARG A 41 15.49 0.31 14.80
C ARG A 41 16.75 0.82 15.49
N LYS A 42 17.48 1.72 14.85
CA LYS A 42 18.67 2.32 15.46
C LYS A 42 18.34 3.10 16.71
N MET A 43 17.22 3.78 16.69
CA MET A 43 16.79 4.52 17.88
C MET A 43 16.60 3.59 19.07
N ILE A 44 15.96 2.45 18.83
CA ILE A 44 15.76 1.46 19.88
C ILE A 44 17.11 0.90 20.35
N GLU A 45 17.97 0.60 19.40
CA GLU A 45 19.30 0.07 19.76
C GLU A 45 20.11 1.04 20.60
N ASN A 46 19.89 2.34 20.41
CA ASN A 46 20.63 3.38 21.10
C ASN A 46 19.86 3.98 22.26
N ASP A 47 18.77 3.36 22.65
CA ASP A 47 17.96 3.80 23.79
C ASP A 47 17.48 5.23 23.66
N ALA A 48 17.03 5.60 22.48
CA ALA A 48 16.52 6.94 22.24
C ALA A 48 15.29 7.23 23.11
N TYR A 49 15.04 8.48 23.34
CA TYR A 49 13.92 8.94 24.15
C TYR A 49 12.60 8.41 23.58
N CYS A 50 11.75 7.90 24.45
CA CYS A 50 10.52 7.24 24.02
C CYS A 50 9.64 8.12 23.14
N ASN A 51 9.48 9.36 23.49
CA ASN A 51 8.61 10.24 22.73
C ASN A 51 9.14 10.44 21.31
N ASP A 52 10.45 10.50 21.17
CA ASP A 52 11.03 10.64 19.81
C ASP A 52 10.77 9.41 18.97
N VAL A 53 10.82 8.23 19.58
CA VAL A 53 10.50 7.00 18.88
C VAL A 53 9.05 6.99 18.44
N LEU A 54 8.16 7.43 19.33
CA LEU A 54 6.73 7.48 19.02
C LEU A 54 6.44 8.47 17.89
N MET A 55 7.12 9.60 17.87
CA MET A 55 6.93 10.57 16.79
C MET A 55 7.37 9.98 15.44
N GLN A 56 8.47 9.23 15.44
CA GLN A 56 8.91 8.57 14.22
C GLN A 56 7.92 7.48 13.81
N THR A 57 7.37 6.78 14.77
CA THR A 57 6.36 5.76 14.49
C THR A 57 5.14 6.37 13.82
N ALA A 58 4.71 7.54 14.31
CA ALA A 58 3.58 8.23 13.71
C ALA A 58 3.87 8.62 12.27
N ALA A 59 5.10 9.09 12.02
CA ALA A 59 5.49 9.47 10.66
C ALA A 59 5.48 8.27 9.72
N ILE A 60 5.93 7.11 10.20
CA ILE A 60 5.91 5.91 9.39
C ILE A 60 4.47 5.50 9.08
N GLY A 61 3.60 5.59 10.08
CA GLY A 61 2.19 5.29 9.87
C GLY A 61 1.57 6.16 8.79
N ALA A 62 1.86 7.45 8.81
CA ALA A 62 1.36 8.36 7.80
C ALA A 62 1.90 8.01 6.41
N ALA A 63 3.16 7.60 6.35
CA ALA A 63 3.77 7.23 5.07
C ALA A 63 3.17 5.94 4.53
N VAL A 64 2.87 4.98 5.41
CA VAL A 64 2.21 3.74 4.99
C VAL A 64 0.81 4.05 4.45
N ASP A 65 0.08 4.93 5.13
CA ASP A 65 -1.25 5.31 4.66
C ASP A 65 -1.17 5.98 3.30
N ALA A 66 -0.18 6.84 3.09
CA ALA A 66 -0.02 7.51 1.81
C ALA A 66 0.29 6.52 0.70
N PHE A 67 1.12 5.53 1.00
CA PHE A 67 1.41 4.48 0.04
C PHE A 67 0.14 3.71 -0.32
N GLY A 68 -0.64 3.35 0.69
CA GLY A 68 -1.89 2.63 0.45
C GLY A 68 -2.85 3.42 -0.41
N ARG A 69 -2.94 4.74 -0.18
CA ARG A 69 -3.82 5.56 -1.00
C ARG A 69 -3.38 5.62 -2.46
N GLU A 70 -2.07 5.63 -2.70
CA GLU A 70 -1.59 5.63 -4.07
C GLU A 70 -1.91 4.33 -4.78
N VAL A 71 -1.73 3.21 -4.09
CA VAL A 71 -2.07 1.92 -4.67
C VAL A 71 -3.57 1.86 -4.97
N LEU A 72 -4.38 2.33 -4.02
CA LEU A 72 -5.82 2.31 -4.19
C LEU A 72 -6.25 3.19 -5.37
N ARG A 73 -5.67 4.37 -5.49
CA ARG A 73 -6.01 5.26 -6.60
C ARG A 73 -5.76 4.60 -7.95
N ALA A 74 -4.60 3.98 -8.10
CA ALA A 74 -4.26 3.30 -9.34
C ALA A 74 -5.19 2.13 -9.59
N HIS A 75 -5.54 1.40 -8.53
CA HIS A 75 -6.44 0.26 -8.63
C HIS A 75 -7.83 0.70 -9.12
N LEU A 76 -8.33 1.81 -8.57
CA LEU A 76 -9.62 2.31 -8.98
C LEU A 76 -9.64 2.75 -10.44
N HIS A 77 -8.57 3.40 -10.87
CA HIS A 77 -8.52 3.92 -12.24
C HIS A 77 -8.28 2.85 -13.29
N SER A 78 -7.66 1.76 -12.93
CA SER A 78 -7.36 0.73 -13.91
C SER A 78 -8.24 -0.50 -13.76
N CYS A 79 -8.01 -1.31 -12.73
CA CYS A 79 -8.69 -2.59 -12.61
C CYS A 79 -10.17 -2.46 -12.33
N VAL A 80 -10.51 -1.62 -11.34
CA VAL A 80 -11.91 -1.54 -10.91
C VAL A 80 -12.79 -0.94 -12.00
N ALA A 81 -12.33 0.15 -12.61
CA ALA A 81 -13.11 0.79 -13.67
C ALA A 81 -13.31 -0.15 -14.85
N ARG A 82 -12.24 -0.87 -15.22
CA ARG A 82 -12.34 -1.81 -16.33
C ARG A 82 -13.32 -2.94 -16.02
N ASP A 83 -13.23 -3.49 -14.83
CA ASP A 83 -14.04 -4.65 -14.47
C ASP A 83 -15.50 -4.28 -14.34
N ILE A 84 -15.80 -3.08 -13.90
CA ILE A 84 -17.18 -2.62 -13.82
C ILE A 84 -17.75 -2.46 -15.23
N ARG A 85 -16.97 -1.90 -16.15
CA ARG A 85 -17.43 -1.77 -17.53
C ARG A 85 -17.66 -3.13 -18.18
N ASP A 86 -16.92 -4.13 -17.75
CA ASP A 86 -17.05 -5.50 -18.26
C ASP A 86 -18.12 -6.29 -17.54
N GLY A 87 -18.86 -5.67 -16.62
CA GLY A 87 -19.93 -6.32 -15.93
C GLY A 87 -19.53 -7.22 -14.76
N ARG A 88 -18.32 -7.07 -14.28
CA ARG A 88 -17.82 -7.89 -13.17
C ARG A 88 -18.08 -7.18 -11.86
N ASP A 89 -19.33 -7.20 -11.43
CA ASP A 89 -19.76 -6.41 -10.28
C ASP A 89 -19.19 -6.94 -8.95
N GLU A 90 -18.76 -8.18 -8.92
CA GLU A 90 -18.19 -8.73 -7.68
C GLU A 90 -16.94 -7.98 -7.24
N VAL A 91 -16.31 -7.24 -8.15
CA VAL A 91 -15.14 -6.45 -7.78
C VAL A 91 -15.49 -5.34 -6.79
N MET A 92 -16.75 -4.89 -6.82
CA MET A 92 -17.20 -3.86 -5.88
C MET A 92 -17.22 -4.37 -4.45
N ASP A 93 -17.67 -5.60 -4.26
CA ASP A 93 -17.70 -6.19 -2.92
C ASP A 93 -16.29 -6.36 -2.39
N GLU A 94 -15.37 -6.79 -3.24
CA GLU A 94 -13.98 -6.92 -2.85
C GLU A 94 -13.40 -5.56 -2.45
N LEU A 95 -13.71 -4.54 -3.24
CA LEU A 95 -13.21 -3.20 -2.97
C LEU A 95 -13.73 -2.69 -1.62
N MET A 96 -15.02 -2.89 -1.36
CA MET A 96 -15.59 -2.44 -0.10
C MET A 96 -14.93 -3.11 1.09
N GLU A 97 -14.65 -4.39 0.97
CA GLU A 97 -13.99 -5.12 2.02
C GLU A 97 -12.58 -4.58 2.27
N THR A 98 -11.87 -4.28 1.19
CA THR A 98 -10.53 -3.72 1.29
C THR A 98 -10.57 -2.35 1.96
N LEU A 99 -11.52 -1.51 1.56
CA LEU A 99 -11.65 -0.18 2.15
C LEU A 99 -11.90 -0.24 3.64
N GLU A 100 -12.74 -1.17 4.08
CA GLU A 100 -13.00 -1.32 5.49
C GLU A 100 -11.73 -1.61 6.28
N ARG A 101 -10.86 -2.43 5.71
CA ARG A 101 -9.60 -2.76 6.37
C ARG A 101 -8.65 -1.58 6.40
N LEU A 102 -8.63 -0.80 5.32
CA LEU A 102 -7.74 0.34 5.24
C LEU A 102 -8.14 1.47 6.17
N MET A 103 -9.43 1.57 6.46
CA MET A 103 -9.95 2.70 7.23
C MET A 103 -10.08 2.43 8.71
N ARG A 104 -9.61 1.31 9.20
CA ARG A 104 -9.63 1.00 10.62
C ARG A 104 -8.68 1.83 11.45
#